data_aa7aec1338e8b1d045601bba8b956f00
#
_entry.id   aa7aec1338e8b1d045601bba8b956f00
#
_cell.length_a   1.000
_cell.length_b   1.000
_cell.length_c   1.000
_cell.angle_alpha   90.00
_cell.angle_beta   90.00
_cell.angle_gamma   90.00
#
_symmetry.space_group_name_H-M   'P 1'
#
loop_
_entity.id
_entity.type
_entity.pdbx_description
1 polymer ?
#
loop_
_entity_poly.entity_id
_entity_poly.type
_entity_poly.pdbx_seq_one_letter_code
_entity_poly.pdbx_strand_id
1 'polypeptide(L)'
;ISYTGEPDQILEEVRTDQNGNTGTLELKAPPLEYSMQPGETQPYSEYTIKVSAEGYEPVTISGSEVMSGELSLQNIRLRPLEQRRPPEVTAIPPHTLYGNYPPKIAEAEIKPVNQSGEIVLRRVVIPEYVVVHDGSPRDTTAGDYYVRYKDYIKNVASSEIYPTWPKETIIANVLAIMSFTLNRVYTEWYRNHQSFRGELCDAEYGV
;
A
#
# COMPACT_ATOMS: atom_id res chain seq x y z
N ILE A 1 14.02 -4.32 -18.40
CA ILE A 1 12.69 -3.72 -18.14
C ILE A 1 11.89 -3.83 -19.41
N SER A 2 10.65 -4.23 -19.32
CA SER A 2 9.67 -4.34 -20.42
C SER A 2 8.32 -3.84 -19.97
N TYR A 3 7.38 -3.58 -20.88
CA TYR A 3 5.97 -3.41 -20.52
C TYR A 3 5.41 -4.73 -19.97
N THR A 4 4.53 -4.66 -18.99
CA THR A 4 3.92 -5.87 -18.39
C THR A 4 3.09 -6.67 -19.41
N GLY A 5 2.41 -6.00 -20.34
CA GLY A 5 1.69 -6.63 -21.45
C GLY A 5 2.59 -7.19 -22.56
N GLU A 6 3.87 -6.82 -22.60
CA GLU A 6 4.83 -7.21 -23.64
C GLU A 6 6.17 -7.64 -23.01
N PRO A 7 6.19 -8.70 -22.17
CA PRO A 7 7.34 -9.05 -21.34
C PRO A 7 8.59 -9.49 -22.12
N ASP A 8 8.43 -9.83 -23.40
CA ASP A 8 9.54 -10.27 -24.28
C ASP A 8 10.18 -9.10 -25.02
N GLN A 9 9.55 -7.92 -25.03
CA GLN A 9 10.10 -6.71 -25.62
C GLN A 9 10.89 -5.91 -24.60
N ILE A 10 12.20 -6.09 -24.58
CA ILE A 10 13.09 -5.33 -23.68
C ILE A 10 13.13 -3.87 -24.12
N LEU A 11 12.75 -2.96 -23.25
CA LEU A 11 12.80 -1.51 -23.44
C LEU A 11 14.13 -0.94 -22.97
N GLU A 12 14.56 -1.36 -21.76
CA GLU A 12 15.77 -0.88 -21.12
C GLU A 12 16.51 -2.04 -20.44
N GLU A 13 17.83 -2.02 -20.56
CA GLU A 13 18.75 -2.91 -19.86
C GLU A 13 19.83 -2.08 -19.18
N VAL A 14 19.89 -2.17 -17.85
CA VAL A 14 20.81 -1.40 -17.03
C VAL A 14 21.51 -2.28 -16.01
N ARG A 15 22.65 -1.80 -15.52
CA ARG A 15 23.37 -2.43 -14.41
C ARG A 15 23.36 -1.52 -13.20
N THR A 16 23.29 -2.13 -12.03
CA THR A 16 23.47 -1.41 -10.76
C THR A 16 24.92 -0.99 -10.57
N ASP A 17 25.11 0.09 -9.83
CA ASP A 17 26.42 0.53 -9.33
C ASP A 17 26.91 -0.36 -8.17
N GLN A 18 28.04 0.00 -7.57
CA GLN A 18 28.64 -0.73 -6.44
C GLN A 18 27.77 -0.74 -5.18
N ASN A 19 26.81 0.20 -5.06
CA ASN A 19 25.86 0.29 -3.94
C ASN A 19 24.54 -0.43 -4.23
N GLY A 20 24.41 -1.05 -5.40
CA GLY A 20 23.21 -1.73 -5.83
C GLY A 20 22.12 -0.81 -6.38
N ASN A 21 22.43 0.44 -6.72
CA ASN A 21 21.48 1.38 -7.30
C ASN A 21 21.63 1.45 -8.82
N THR A 22 20.50 1.62 -9.52
CA THR A 22 20.49 2.07 -10.91
C THR A 22 20.48 3.60 -10.94
N GLY A 23 20.90 4.21 -12.04
CA GLY A 23 20.52 5.59 -12.32
C GLY A 23 19.01 5.71 -12.52
N THR A 24 18.51 6.93 -12.51
CA THR A 24 17.11 7.21 -12.88
C THR A 24 16.90 6.88 -14.35
N LEU A 25 15.85 6.12 -14.64
CA LEU A 25 15.43 5.75 -15.97
C LEU A 25 14.18 6.52 -16.35
N GLU A 26 14.12 6.98 -17.59
CA GLU A 26 12.93 7.65 -18.13
C GLU A 26 12.04 6.61 -18.82
N LEU A 27 10.91 6.30 -18.21
CA LEU A 27 9.92 5.37 -18.74
C LEU A 27 8.66 6.12 -19.14
N LYS A 28 7.97 5.63 -20.18
CA LYS A 28 6.75 6.26 -20.67
C LYS A 28 5.59 6.04 -19.70
N ALA A 29 4.85 7.10 -19.41
CA ALA A 29 3.64 7.07 -18.62
C ALA A 29 2.51 7.80 -19.35
N PRO A 30 1.22 7.52 -19.03
CA PRO A 30 0.10 8.29 -19.53
C PRO A 30 0.21 9.77 -19.14
N PRO A 31 -0.54 10.66 -19.83
CA PRO A 31 -0.59 12.08 -19.49
C PRO A 31 -0.99 12.32 -18.03
N LEU A 32 -0.41 13.35 -17.41
CA LEU A 32 -0.68 13.74 -16.03
C LEU A 32 -2.17 13.92 -15.73
N GLU A 33 -2.91 14.43 -16.69
CA GLU A 33 -4.33 14.73 -16.58
C GLU A 33 -5.17 13.50 -16.21
N TYR A 34 -4.72 12.30 -16.58
CA TYR A 34 -5.44 11.05 -16.25
C TYR A 34 -5.44 10.74 -14.75
N SER A 35 -4.44 11.19 -14.01
CA SER A 35 -4.38 11.05 -12.56
C SER A 35 -4.99 12.22 -11.78
N MET A 36 -5.29 13.34 -12.46
CA MET A 36 -5.79 14.56 -11.83
C MET A 36 -7.32 14.65 -11.80
N GLN A 37 -8.01 13.76 -12.49
CA GLN A 37 -9.47 13.73 -12.56
C GLN A 37 -9.99 12.32 -12.36
N PRO A 38 -11.12 12.14 -11.67
CA PRO A 38 -11.78 10.84 -11.62
C PRO A 38 -12.14 10.37 -13.04
N GLY A 39 -11.83 9.13 -13.37
CA GLY A 39 -12.08 8.60 -14.69
C GLY A 39 -11.88 7.09 -14.76
N GLU A 40 -12.24 6.50 -15.89
CA GLU A 40 -12.08 5.07 -16.16
C GLU A 40 -10.76 4.74 -16.86
N THR A 41 -9.95 5.76 -17.19
CA THR A 41 -8.69 5.59 -17.91
C THR A 41 -7.56 5.37 -16.91
N GLN A 42 -6.79 4.30 -17.11
CA GLN A 42 -5.62 3.98 -16.30
C GLN A 42 -4.59 5.12 -16.36
N PRO A 43 -4.20 5.72 -15.21
CA PRO A 43 -3.31 6.87 -15.17
C PRO A 43 -1.83 6.52 -15.05
N TYR A 44 -1.47 5.27 -15.17
CA TYR A 44 -0.09 4.76 -15.07
C TYR A 44 0.21 3.72 -16.14
N SER A 45 1.48 3.51 -16.42
CA SER A 45 1.97 2.37 -17.18
C SER A 45 2.52 1.29 -16.24
N GLU A 46 2.33 0.03 -16.61
CA GLU A 46 2.82 -1.11 -15.85
C GLU A 46 4.07 -1.70 -16.50
N TYR A 47 5.09 -1.90 -15.70
CA TYR A 47 6.36 -2.45 -16.15
C TYR A 47 6.72 -3.75 -15.43
N THR A 48 7.36 -4.65 -16.17
CA THR A 48 7.99 -5.85 -15.63
C THR A 48 9.50 -5.64 -15.53
N ILE A 49 10.03 -5.83 -14.33
CA ILE A 49 11.44 -5.70 -14.00
C ILE A 49 12.01 -7.08 -13.74
N LYS A 50 12.97 -7.52 -14.58
CA LYS A 50 13.71 -8.76 -14.39
C LYS A 50 15.10 -8.41 -13.89
N VAL A 51 15.52 -9.00 -12.78
CA VAL A 51 16.85 -8.77 -12.18
C VAL A 51 17.57 -10.08 -12.02
N SER A 52 18.82 -10.09 -12.44
CA SER A 52 19.71 -11.25 -12.31
C SER A 52 21.12 -10.80 -11.93
N ALA A 53 21.80 -11.61 -11.14
CA ALA A 53 23.20 -11.47 -10.83
C ALA A 53 23.86 -12.86 -10.76
N GLU A 54 25.16 -12.92 -11.04
CA GLU A 54 25.91 -14.18 -10.94
C GLU A 54 25.91 -14.67 -9.48
N GLY A 55 25.59 -15.94 -9.25
CA GLY A 55 25.49 -16.54 -7.92
C GLY A 55 24.19 -16.25 -7.16
N TYR A 56 23.21 -15.59 -7.80
CA TYR A 56 21.93 -15.28 -7.17
C TYR A 56 20.74 -15.82 -7.97
N GLU A 57 19.65 -16.09 -7.28
CA GLU A 57 18.37 -16.44 -7.90
C GLU A 57 17.82 -15.22 -8.67
N PRO A 58 17.36 -15.37 -9.93
CA PRO A 58 16.73 -14.28 -10.63
C PRO A 58 15.37 -13.94 -10.04
N VAL A 59 15.06 -12.66 -10.01
CA VAL A 59 13.77 -12.12 -9.51
C VAL A 59 13.04 -11.41 -10.62
N THR A 60 11.74 -11.64 -10.73
CA THR A 60 10.86 -10.91 -11.64
C THR A 60 9.77 -10.21 -10.84
N ILE A 61 9.60 -8.92 -11.06
CA ILE A 61 8.52 -8.11 -10.52
C ILE A 61 7.68 -7.62 -11.68
N SER A 62 6.42 -7.98 -11.71
CA SER A 62 5.46 -7.62 -12.75
C SER A 62 4.42 -6.68 -12.19
N GLY A 63 4.03 -5.65 -12.96
CA GLY A 63 3.03 -4.67 -12.55
C GLY A 63 3.59 -3.47 -11.78
N SER A 64 4.90 -3.18 -11.91
CA SER A 64 5.46 -1.95 -11.34
C SER A 64 4.88 -0.73 -12.05
N GLU A 65 4.19 0.13 -11.30
CA GLU A 65 3.48 1.29 -11.84
C GLU A 65 4.41 2.49 -11.98
N VAL A 66 4.28 3.19 -13.11
CA VAL A 66 4.99 4.43 -13.39
C VAL A 66 3.98 5.51 -13.80
N MET A 67 3.97 6.61 -13.06
CA MET A 67 3.11 7.76 -13.29
C MET A 67 3.88 8.94 -13.86
N SER A 68 3.18 9.82 -14.56
CA SER A 68 3.77 11.00 -15.20
C SER A 68 4.42 11.94 -14.21
N GLY A 69 5.71 12.23 -14.42
CA GLY A 69 6.46 13.19 -13.60
C GLY A 69 6.89 12.70 -12.21
N GLU A 70 6.58 11.45 -11.86
CA GLU A 70 6.89 10.89 -10.55
C GLU A 70 8.05 9.91 -10.59
N LEU A 71 8.77 9.81 -9.48
CA LEU A 71 9.85 8.86 -9.28
C LEU A 71 9.33 7.59 -8.58
N SER A 72 9.27 6.49 -9.33
CA SER A 72 8.96 5.17 -8.77
C SER A 72 10.23 4.47 -8.32
N LEU A 73 10.25 4.00 -7.07
CA LEU A 73 11.38 3.27 -6.49
C LEU A 73 10.99 1.81 -6.29
N GLN A 74 11.69 0.90 -6.96
CA GLN A 74 11.52 -0.53 -6.81
C GLN A 74 12.70 -1.15 -6.07
N ASN A 75 12.52 -1.48 -4.80
CA ASN A 75 13.53 -2.20 -4.02
C ASN A 75 13.44 -3.71 -4.28
N ILE A 76 14.59 -4.32 -4.57
CA ILE A 76 14.69 -5.75 -4.87
C ILE A 76 15.77 -6.38 -4.00
N ARG A 77 15.48 -7.54 -3.42
CA ARG A 77 16.45 -8.34 -2.68
C ARG A 77 16.72 -9.62 -3.45
N LEU A 78 17.96 -9.82 -3.87
CA LEU A 78 18.40 -11.08 -4.45
C LEU A 78 18.81 -12.07 -3.36
N ARG A 79 18.53 -13.37 -3.56
CA ARG A 79 18.93 -14.46 -2.70
C ARG A 79 20.08 -15.25 -3.33
N PRO A 80 21.10 -15.66 -2.57
CA PRO A 80 22.13 -16.54 -3.09
C PRO A 80 21.54 -17.84 -3.64
N LEU A 81 22.16 -18.39 -4.67
CA LEU A 81 21.79 -19.68 -5.27
C LEU A 81 22.11 -20.82 -4.29
N GLU A 82 21.19 -21.11 -3.38
CA GLU A 82 21.28 -22.18 -2.37
C GLU A 82 20.35 -23.35 -2.69
N GLN A 83 20.34 -24.01 -3.70
CA GLN A 83 19.42 -25.07 -4.13
C GLN A 83 18.38 -24.61 -5.15
N ARG A 84 18.08 -25.49 -6.10
CA ARG A 84 17.10 -25.29 -7.16
C ARG A 84 15.71 -24.97 -6.63
N ARG A 85 15.41 -23.69 -6.54
CA ARG A 85 14.04 -23.20 -6.33
C ARG A 85 13.54 -22.58 -7.64
N PRO A 86 12.24 -22.58 -7.90
CA PRO A 86 11.69 -21.85 -9.03
C PRO A 86 12.02 -20.35 -8.89
N PRO A 87 12.21 -19.62 -10.01
CA PRO A 87 12.44 -18.19 -9.99
C PRO A 87 11.33 -17.46 -9.22
N GLU A 88 11.71 -16.49 -8.40
CA GLU A 88 10.75 -15.68 -7.67
C GLU A 88 10.05 -14.70 -8.63
N VAL A 89 8.74 -14.81 -8.73
CA VAL A 89 7.89 -13.90 -9.50
C VAL A 89 6.91 -13.23 -8.55
N THR A 90 7.03 -11.93 -8.41
CA THR A 90 6.07 -11.10 -7.68
C THR A 90 5.19 -10.36 -8.67
N ALA A 91 3.89 -10.58 -8.62
CA ALA A 91 2.92 -9.79 -9.37
C ALA A 91 2.31 -8.72 -8.45
N ILE A 92 2.43 -7.47 -8.86
CA ILE A 92 1.77 -6.35 -8.20
C ILE A 92 0.37 -6.23 -8.81
N PRO A 93 -0.71 -6.33 -8.01
CA PRO A 93 -2.05 -6.17 -8.55
C PRO A 93 -2.27 -4.73 -9.01
N PRO A 94 -3.09 -4.51 -10.05
CA PRO A 94 -3.39 -3.16 -10.54
C PRO A 94 -3.96 -2.27 -9.45
N HIS A 95 -3.60 -1.00 -9.50
CA HIS A 95 -4.12 0.02 -8.61
C HIS A 95 -5.61 0.26 -8.85
N THR A 96 -6.39 0.44 -7.78
CA THR A 96 -7.87 0.46 -7.86
C THR A 96 -8.48 1.86 -7.72
N LEU A 97 -7.70 2.93 -7.90
CA LEU A 97 -8.21 4.31 -7.79
C LEU A 97 -9.02 4.79 -8.99
N TYR A 98 -8.91 4.12 -10.13
CA TYR A 98 -9.67 4.44 -11.33
C TYR A 98 -10.75 3.39 -11.59
N GLY A 99 -11.81 3.78 -12.30
CA GLY A 99 -12.93 2.91 -12.63
C GLY A 99 -14.25 3.38 -12.04
N ASN A 100 -15.31 2.62 -12.29
CA ASN A 100 -16.65 2.91 -11.80
C ASN A 100 -16.95 2.04 -10.58
N TYR A 101 -16.65 2.55 -9.39
CA TYR A 101 -16.88 1.84 -8.14
C TYR A 101 -18.23 2.19 -7.51
N PRO A 102 -18.88 1.23 -6.84
CA PRO A 102 -20.08 1.54 -6.07
C PRO A 102 -19.76 2.54 -4.95
N PRO A 103 -20.72 3.39 -4.57
CA PRO A 103 -20.52 4.33 -3.46
C PRO A 103 -20.15 3.58 -2.17
N LYS A 104 -19.22 4.14 -1.42
CA LYS A 104 -18.87 3.60 -0.09
C LYS A 104 -20.09 3.67 0.83
N ILE A 105 -20.29 2.62 1.60
CA ILE A 105 -21.31 2.62 2.65
C ILE A 105 -20.87 3.59 3.76
N ALA A 106 -21.74 4.51 4.16
CA ALA A 106 -21.44 5.43 5.25
C ALA A 106 -21.15 4.68 6.55
N GLU A 107 -20.16 5.11 7.31
CA GLU A 107 -19.78 4.44 8.56
C GLU A 107 -20.94 4.39 9.57
N ALA A 108 -21.78 5.44 9.62
CA ALA A 108 -22.98 5.49 10.47
C ALA A 108 -23.98 4.37 10.16
N GLU A 109 -24.00 3.84 8.95
CA GLU A 109 -24.87 2.73 8.57
C GLU A 109 -24.33 1.38 9.06
N ILE A 110 -23.00 1.27 9.25
CA ILE A 110 -22.35 0.04 9.70
C ILE A 110 -22.26 0.02 11.24
N LYS A 111 -22.08 1.17 11.84
CA LYS A 111 -21.82 1.35 13.26
C LYS A 111 -23.05 1.91 13.97
N PRO A 112 -23.62 1.21 14.95
CA PRO A 112 -24.70 1.74 15.77
C PRO A 112 -24.26 3.01 16.50
N VAL A 113 -24.95 4.12 16.26
CA VAL A 113 -24.60 5.46 16.79
C VAL A 113 -24.53 5.51 18.32
N ASN A 114 -25.37 4.73 18.99
CA ASN A 114 -25.47 4.68 20.47
C ASN A 114 -24.34 3.89 21.15
N GLN A 115 -23.47 3.22 20.40
CA GLN A 115 -22.33 2.46 20.94
C GLN A 115 -20.98 3.14 20.72
N SER A 116 -20.97 4.31 20.09
CA SER A 116 -19.75 5.11 19.92
C SER A 116 -19.56 6.01 21.13
N GLY A 117 -19.03 5.47 22.23
CA GLY A 117 -18.50 6.30 23.29
C GLY A 117 -17.34 7.16 22.74
N GLU A 118 -17.44 8.49 22.84
CA GLU A 118 -16.27 9.35 22.61
C GLU A 118 -15.26 9.12 23.72
N ILE A 119 -14.11 8.59 23.38
CA ILE A 119 -12.98 8.59 24.30
C ILE A 119 -12.17 9.86 24.00
N VAL A 120 -12.23 10.80 24.92
CA VAL A 120 -11.38 11.99 24.87
C VAL A 120 -10.02 11.61 25.44
N LEU A 121 -9.04 11.46 24.57
CA LEU A 121 -7.66 11.22 24.97
C LEU A 121 -7.04 12.51 25.52
N ARG A 122 -6.35 12.43 26.65
CA ARG A 122 -5.59 13.55 27.22
C ARG A 122 -4.41 13.94 26.33
N ARG A 123 -3.90 13.00 25.53
CA ARG A 123 -2.85 13.18 24.53
C ARG A 123 -3.06 12.19 23.40
N VAL A 124 -2.66 12.56 22.20
CA VAL A 124 -2.62 11.66 21.06
C VAL A 124 -1.35 10.80 21.17
N VAL A 125 -1.53 9.48 21.15
CA VAL A 125 -0.45 8.51 21.08
C VAL A 125 -0.51 7.85 19.70
N ILE A 126 0.59 7.90 18.96
CA ILE A 126 0.70 7.23 17.67
C ILE A 126 1.36 5.87 17.93
N PRO A 127 0.65 4.76 17.67
CA PRO A 127 1.18 3.42 17.89
C PRO A 127 2.31 3.12 16.90
N GLU A 128 3.23 2.26 17.27
CA GLU A 128 4.26 1.76 16.34
C GLU A 128 3.67 0.72 15.38
N TYR A 129 2.73 -0.07 15.86
CA TYR A 129 2.04 -1.11 15.10
C TYR A 129 0.53 -0.97 15.24
N VAL A 130 -0.19 -1.44 14.23
CA VAL A 130 -1.64 -1.67 14.28
C VAL A 130 -1.91 -3.12 13.90
N VAL A 131 -2.98 -3.69 14.44
CA VAL A 131 -3.48 -4.99 13.99
C VAL A 131 -4.48 -4.76 12.88
N VAL A 132 -4.20 -5.35 11.72
CA VAL A 132 -5.09 -5.33 10.57
C VAL A 132 -5.85 -6.66 10.52
N HIS A 133 -7.16 -6.59 10.69
CA HIS A 133 -8.04 -7.73 10.54
C HIS A 133 -8.45 -7.86 9.06
N ASP A 134 -8.03 -8.96 8.42
CA ASP A 134 -8.24 -9.19 6.99
C ASP A 134 -9.63 -9.80 6.71
N GLY A 135 -10.66 -9.07 7.06
CA GLY A 135 -12.03 -9.53 6.88
C GLY A 135 -13.09 -8.63 7.50
N SER A 136 -14.33 -9.14 7.53
CA SER A 136 -15.40 -8.47 8.23
C SER A 136 -15.11 -8.39 9.73
N PRO A 137 -15.43 -7.30 10.45
CA PRO A 137 -15.22 -7.16 11.90
C PRO A 137 -15.82 -8.26 12.78
N ARG A 138 -16.68 -9.10 12.24
CA ARG A 138 -17.32 -10.22 12.94
C ARG A 138 -16.82 -11.58 12.47
N ASP A 139 -15.94 -11.62 11.52
CA ASP A 139 -15.37 -12.87 10.99
C ASP A 139 -14.21 -13.33 11.85
N THR A 140 -14.47 -14.21 12.78
CA THR A 140 -13.47 -14.79 13.68
C THR A 140 -12.51 -15.76 12.99
N THR A 141 -12.71 -16.05 11.69
CA THR A 141 -11.85 -16.93 10.91
C THR A 141 -10.83 -16.16 10.07
N ALA A 142 -11.01 -14.85 9.92
CA ALA A 142 -10.08 -13.97 9.23
C ALA A 142 -8.77 -13.81 10.01
N GLY A 143 -7.68 -13.58 9.28
CA GLY A 143 -6.35 -13.41 9.86
C GLY A 143 -6.15 -12.02 10.45
N ASP A 144 -5.43 -11.95 11.56
CA ASP A 144 -4.96 -10.71 12.16
C ASP A 144 -3.48 -10.53 11.88
N TYR A 145 -3.09 -9.35 11.39
CA TYR A 145 -1.72 -9.04 10.99
C TYR A 145 -1.19 -7.82 11.72
N TYR A 146 -0.03 -7.97 12.36
CA TYR A 146 0.70 -6.85 12.94
C TYR A 146 1.44 -6.08 11.86
N VAL A 147 1.01 -4.85 11.60
CA VAL A 147 1.55 -3.98 10.55
C VAL A 147 2.10 -2.71 11.20
N ARG A 148 3.30 -2.31 10.82
CA ARG A 148 3.83 -1.02 11.27
C ARG A 148 2.88 0.11 10.86
N TYR A 149 2.54 0.98 11.80
CA TYR A 149 1.60 2.08 11.57
C TYR A 149 1.96 2.91 10.34
N LYS A 150 3.25 3.23 10.17
CA LYS A 150 3.76 3.95 9.01
C LYS A 150 3.46 3.24 7.69
N ASP A 151 3.61 1.92 7.65
CA ASP A 151 3.41 1.14 6.41
C ASP A 151 1.91 0.96 6.13
N TYR A 152 1.10 0.82 7.18
CA TYR A 152 -0.36 0.85 7.08
C TYR A 152 -0.86 2.18 6.48
N ILE A 153 -0.41 3.32 7.01
CA ILE A 153 -0.80 4.65 6.51
C ILE A 153 -0.37 4.85 5.05
N LYS A 154 0.81 4.39 4.67
CA LYS A 154 1.26 4.45 3.26
C LYS A 154 0.36 3.63 2.36
N ASN A 155 0.02 2.42 2.77
CA ASN A 155 -0.84 1.52 2.00
C ASN A 155 -2.23 2.14 1.79
N VAL A 156 -2.85 2.66 2.87
CA VAL A 156 -4.16 3.32 2.77
C VAL A 156 -4.08 4.56 1.88
N ALA A 157 -3.07 5.42 2.08
CA ALA A 157 -2.89 6.63 1.28
C ALA A 157 -2.71 6.30 -0.20
N SER A 158 -1.90 5.30 -0.55
CA SER A 158 -1.72 4.88 -1.95
C SER A 158 -3.00 4.32 -2.57
N SER A 159 -3.96 3.88 -1.78
CA SER A 159 -5.28 3.42 -2.23
C SER A 159 -6.33 4.54 -2.34
N GLU A 160 -6.01 5.76 -1.93
CA GLU A 160 -6.95 6.89 -1.93
C GLU A 160 -6.53 8.05 -2.82
N ILE A 161 -5.22 8.25 -3.01
CA ILE A 161 -4.67 9.38 -3.76
C ILE A 161 -3.45 8.98 -4.58
N TYR A 162 -3.18 9.74 -5.65
CA TYR A 162 -1.98 9.56 -6.45
C TYR A 162 -0.84 10.47 -5.98
N PRO A 163 0.43 10.06 -6.16
CA PRO A 163 1.60 10.88 -5.83
C PRO A 163 1.70 12.14 -6.69
N THR A 164 1.03 12.19 -7.83
CA THR A 164 0.94 13.33 -8.76
C THR A 164 0.11 14.51 -8.23
N TRP A 165 -0.64 14.31 -7.15
CA TRP A 165 -1.46 15.36 -6.56
C TRP A 165 -0.61 16.41 -5.82
N PRO A 166 -1.10 17.66 -5.66
CA PRO A 166 -0.39 18.69 -4.91
C PRO A 166 0.00 18.19 -3.50
N LYS A 167 1.23 18.49 -3.09
CA LYS A 167 1.79 18.03 -1.82
C LYS A 167 0.89 18.36 -0.62
N GLU A 168 0.28 19.53 -0.62
CA GLU A 168 -0.61 19.98 0.45
C GLU A 168 -1.88 19.12 0.52
N THR A 169 -2.39 18.68 -0.63
CA THR A 169 -3.53 17.76 -0.71
C THR A 169 -3.15 16.39 -0.16
N ILE A 170 -1.98 15.88 -0.51
CA ILE A 170 -1.45 14.60 0.01
C ILE A 170 -1.31 14.68 1.53
N ILE A 171 -0.71 15.74 2.06
CA ILE A 171 -0.55 15.94 3.51
C ILE A 171 -1.91 15.98 4.21
N ALA A 172 -2.88 16.74 3.67
CA ALA A 172 -4.21 16.84 4.26
C ALA A 172 -4.93 15.48 4.30
N ASN A 173 -4.85 14.71 3.21
CA ASN A 173 -5.42 13.36 3.15
C ASN A 173 -4.73 12.40 4.14
N VAL A 174 -3.41 12.39 4.20
CA VAL A 174 -2.66 11.55 5.16
C VAL A 174 -3.04 11.88 6.61
N LEU A 175 -3.18 13.16 6.96
CA LEU A 175 -3.61 13.58 8.30
C LEU A 175 -5.06 13.13 8.58
N ALA A 176 -5.95 13.16 7.59
CA ALA A 176 -7.32 12.65 7.72
C ALA A 176 -7.32 11.14 7.96
N ILE A 177 -6.53 10.37 7.18
CA ILE A 177 -6.37 8.92 7.35
C ILE A 177 -5.85 8.60 8.76
N MET A 178 -4.81 9.32 9.21
CA MET A 178 -4.25 9.14 10.55
C MET A 178 -5.30 9.39 11.64
N SER A 179 -6.04 10.50 11.53
CA SER A 179 -7.10 10.85 12.49
C SER A 179 -8.20 9.78 12.52
N PHE A 180 -8.61 9.32 11.36
CA PHE A 180 -9.63 8.27 11.23
C PHE A 180 -9.15 6.94 11.83
N THR A 181 -7.93 6.54 11.54
CA THR A 181 -7.33 5.30 12.06
C THR A 181 -7.21 5.36 13.58
N LEU A 182 -6.66 6.46 14.13
CA LEU A 182 -6.52 6.62 15.57
C LEU A 182 -7.87 6.65 16.28
N ASN A 183 -8.87 7.30 15.68
CA ASN A 183 -10.23 7.26 16.23
C ASN A 183 -10.76 5.82 16.31
N ARG A 184 -10.54 5.01 15.26
CA ARG A 184 -10.96 3.60 15.28
C ARG A 184 -10.23 2.77 16.34
N VAL A 185 -8.91 2.91 16.41
CA VAL A 185 -8.08 2.21 17.40
C VAL A 185 -8.53 2.52 18.83
N TYR A 186 -8.93 3.77 19.11
CA TYR A 186 -9.24 4.22 20.47
C TYR A 186 -10.74 4.22 20.82
N THR A 187 -11.65 3.91 19.90
CA THR A 187 -13.08 3.89 20.22
C THR A 187 -13.52 2.62 20.93
N GLU A 188 -14.44 2.74 21.90
CA GLU A 188 -15.00 1.59 22.62
C GLU A 188 -15.71 0.59 21.69
N TRP A 189 -16.24 1.06 20.56
CA TRP A 189 -16.92 0.19 19.62
C TRP A 189 -16.01 -0.95 19.14
N TYR A 190 -14.79 -0.64 18.71
CA TYR A 190 -13.82 -1.65 18.27
C TYR A 190 -13.28 -2.47 19.44
N ARG A 191 -13.06 -1.86 20.60
CA ARG A 191 -12.61 -2.55 21.82
C ARG A 191 -13.61 -3.59 22.32
N ASN A 192 -14.88 -3.35 22.13
CA ASN A 192 -15.95 -4.25 22.58
C ASN A 192 -16.31 -5.34 21.56
N HIS A 193 -15.76 -5.29 20.33
CA HIS A 193 -15.96 -6.32 19.33
C HIS A 193 -14.96 -7.45 19.52
N GLN A 194 -15.46 -8.68 19.47
CA GLN A 194 -14.70 -9.87 19.85
C GLN A 194 -13.49 -10.12 18.95
N SER A 195 -13.55 -9.78 17.66
CA SER A 195 -12.47 -9.89 16.69
C SER A 195 -11.31 -8.90 16.89
N PHE A 196 -11.52 -7.85 17.69
CA PHE A 196 -10.49 -6.86 18.04
C PHE A 196 -10.13 -6.90 19.52
N ARG A 197 -10.64 -7.88 20.25
CA ARG A 197 -10.52 -7.94 21.71
C ARG A 197 -9.15 -8.46 22.12
N GLY A 198 -8.43 -7.66 22.83
CA GLY A 198 -7.16 -8.01 23.47
C GLY A 198 -5.93 -7.52 22.70
N GLU A 199 -5.76 -7.91 21.46
CA GLU A 199 -4.49 -7.64 20.76
C GLU A 199 -4.32 -6.19 20.32
N LEU A 200 -5.39 -5.54 19.84
CA LEU A 200 -5.37 -4.11 19.53
C LEU A 200 -5.16 -3.22 20.76
N CYS A 201 -5.52 -3.72 21.94
CA CYS A 201 -5.44 -2.93 23.16
C CYS A 201 -4.17 -3.19 23.97
N ASP A 202 -3.60 -4.38 23.87
CA ASP A 202 -2.51 -4.81 24.74
C ASP A 202 -1.14 -4.70 24.10
N ALA A 203 -1.06 -4.74 22.78
CA ALA A 203 0.22 -4.69 22.09
C ALA A 203 0.77 -3.29 21.87
N GLU A 204 -0.12 -2.30 21.76
CA GLU A 204 0.33 -0.96 21.40
C GLU A 204 0.44 -0.01 22.55
N TYR A 205 -0.25 -0.32 23.63
CA TYR A 205 -0.34 0.57 24.78
C TYR A 205 0.41 0.06 25.99
N GLY A 206 1.04 -1.07 25.87
CA GLY A 206 2.09 -1.51 26.75
C GLY A 206 3.29 -0.59 26.64
N VAL A 207 3.10 0.61 27.00
CA VAL A 207 4.14 1.60 27.17
C VAL A 207 4.79 1.40 28.50
#